data_598623cc35724468a8c067a62a624bef
#
_entry.id   598623cc35724468a8c067a62a624bef
#
_cell.length_a   1.000
_cell.length_b   1.000
_cell.length_c   1.000
_cell.angle_alpha   90.00
_cell.angle_beta   90.00
_cell.angle_gamma   90.00
#
_symmetry.space_group_name_H-M   'P 1'
#
loop_
_entity.id
_entity.type
_entity.pdbx_description
1 polymer ?
#
loop_
_entity_poly.entity_id
_entity_poly.type
_entity_poly.pdbx_seq_one_letter_code
_entity_poly.pdbx_strand_id
1 'polypeptide(L)'
;MTRILQKCNILVFFELKKILYIMSKFNTTVTKSKTLTENLAGGQAYAQSNELALVSMLLTSFVNDQFYKSGSTTLKDLKALSEKIKDKEFVAKAAIYARDKFGMRSITHGLAAELTSQLTGFDWGKNFYDKVVVRPDDMTEILSYYLANNTDKSKPKFPNALKKGFATAFNKFDDYQISKYKMSNKEVKLVDVVNIVHPIPTDRNREALNLLINDKLKNTETWEAKLSAAGQTAENEEDLSKLKSDAWGELISTRRIGYFALLRNLRNIIAQAPDAVTAACELLVDENLIKRSRVLPFRFATAYEEISKLGSDKAVRDVLVAINQALEVSLVNVPKFDGETLVVMDVSGSMSGKPSEIASLFGAILAKVNNCDVMTFSNDAQYKSYNPLDSVMTIRGSFRYSGGGTNFKAIFNKANKKYDRVVLLSDMQGWMGYTTPAFEFASYKKKFDVNPFVYSWDLAGFGTLQFPEQNVFALAGFSDKVFDIMKLMEIDKKALFNEIKAIQLS
;
A
#
# COMPACT_ATOMS: atom_id res chain seq x y z
N MET A 1 -5.92 29.38 -49.27
CA MET A 1 -5.31 28.96 -47.98
C MET A 1 -6.29 29.01 -46.78
N THR A 2 -7.14 30.02 -46.67
CA THR A 2 -8.06 30.23 -45.53
C THR A 2 -9.17 29.17 -45.39
N ARG A 3 -9.66 28.56 -46.49
CA ARG A 3 -10.72 27.51 -46.45
C ARG A 3 -10.23 26.14 -46.00
N ILE A 4 -8.93 25.84 -46.12
CA ILE A 4 -8.34 24.57 -45.73
C ILE A 4 -8.09 24.57 -44.22
N LEU A 5 -7.65 25.69 -43.64
CA LEU A 5 -7.44 25.85 -42.19
C LEU A 5 -8.76 25.83 -41.41
N GLN A 6 -9.86 26.34 -41.97
CA GLN A 6 -11.18 26.21 -41.35
C GLN A 6 -11.71 24.76 -41.32
N LYS A 7 -11.48 23.98 -42.37
CA LYS A 7 -11.87 22.55 -42.37
C LYS A 7 -11.04 21.69 -41.41
N CYS A 8 -9.74 21.95 -41.27
CA CYS A 8 -8.91 21.25 -40.29
C CYS A 8 -9.32 21.57 -38.86
N ASN A 9 -9.63 22.82 -38.53
CA ASN A 9 -10.09 23.19 -37.19
C ASN A 9 -11.46 22.58 -36.86
N ILE A 10 -12.37 22.46 -37.83
CA ILE A 10 -13.68 21.83 -37.63
C ILE A 10 -13.53 20.31 -37.41
N LEU A 11 -12.67 19.63 -38.16
CA LEU A 11 -12.41 18.19 -37.99
C LEU A 11 -11.75 17.90 -36.61
N VAL A 12 -10.75 18.68 -36.22
CA VAL A 12 -10.11 18.55 -34.90
C VAL A 12 -11.12 18.82 -33.79
N PHE A 13 -12.03 19.79 -33.96
CA PHE A 13 -13.09 20.10 -33.00
C PHE A 13 -14.15 18.99 -32.90
N PHE A 14 -14.46 18.32 -34.00
CA PHE A 14 -15.37 17.17 -34.02
C PHE A 14 -14.72 15.91 -33.43
N GLU A 15 -13.45 15.66 -33.69
CA GLU A 15 -12.71 14.55 -33.07
C GLU A 15 -12.51 14.78 -31.55
N LEU A 16 -12.17 16.01 -31.12
CA LEU A 16 -12.12 16.38 -29.71
C LEU A 16 -13.49 16.25 -29.03
N LYS A 17 -14.59 16.66 -29.69
CA LYS A 17 -15.95 16.43 -29.16
C LYS A 17 -16.31 14.94 -29.11
N LYS A 18 -15.87 14.14 -30.05
CA LYS A 18 -16.10 12.68 -30.07
C LYS A 18 -15.31 12.00 -28.96
N ILE A 19 -14.06 12.40 -28.73
CA ILE A 19 -13.22 11.95 -27.61
C ILE A 19 -13.83 12.39 -26.26
N LEU A 20 -14.25 13.64 -26.15
CA LEU A 20 -14.95 14.14 -24.94
C LEU A 20 -16.29 13.41 -24.70
N TYR A 21 -17.04 13.07 -25.77
CA TYR A 21 -18.31 12.34 -25.66
C TYR A 21 -18.09 10.87 -25.30
N ILE A 22 -17.03 10.24 -25.79
CA ILE A 22 -16.62 8.88 -25.39
C ILE A 22 -16.11 8.90 -23.93
N MET A 23 -15.34 9.92 -23.54
CA MET A 23 -14.87 10.11 -22.17
C MET A 23 -16.03 10.38 -21.20
N SER A 24 -17.09 11.10 -21.62
CA SER A 24 -18.27 11.34 -20.78
C SER A 24 -19.11 10.08 -20.55
N LYS A 25 -19.18 9.16 -21.52
CA LYS A 25 -19.90 7.89 -21.37
C LYS A 25 -19.23 6.93 -20.39
N PHE A 26 -17.91 6.94 -20.27
CA PHE A 26 -17.19 6.11 -19.29
C PHE A 26 -17.30 6.67 -17.87
N ASN A 27 -17.31 7.98 -17.69
CA ASN A 27 -17.59 8.61 -16.39
C ASN A 27 -19.01 8.34 -15.90
N THR A 28 -19.98 8.19 -16.80
CA THR A 28 -21.34 7.80 -16.41
C THR A 28 -21.44 6.35 -15.92
N THR A 29 -20.48 5.48 -16.18
CA THR A 29 -20.49 4.09 -15.69
C THR A 29 -19.93 4.00 -14.26
N VAL A 30 -18.92 4.79 -13.90
CA VAL A 30 -18.40 4.89 -12.54
C VAL A 30 -19.33 5.74 -11.65
N THR A 31 -19.99 6.75 -12.21
CA THR A 31 -20.92 7.65 -11.51
C THR A 31 -22.39 7.22 -11.55
N LYS A 32 -22.77 6.26 -12.37
CA LYS A 32 -24.14 5.75 -12.46
C LYS A 32 -24.48 4.65 -11.47
N SER A 33 -23.56 4.14 -10.68
CA SER A 33 -23.91 3.30 -9.54
C SER A 33 -24.47 4.17 -8.41
N LYS A 34 -25.62 4.79 -8.67
CA LYS A 34 -26.54 5.30 -7.63
C LYS A 34 -27.18 4.16 -6.85
N THR A 35 -26.59 2.98 -6.85
CA THR A 35 -27.13 1.84 -6.11
C THR A 35 -26.84 2.09 -4.65
N LEU A 36 -27.88 2.49 -3.94
CA LEU A 36 -27.86 2.55 -2.50
C LEU A 36 -27.57 1.15 -1.98
N THR A 37 -26.68 1.07 -1.02
CA THR A 37 -26.33 -0.13 -0.29
C THR A 37 -26.24 0.19 1.19
N GLU A 38 -26.05 -0.81 2.00
CA GLU A 38 -25.76 -0.67 3.42
C GLU A 38 -24.27 -0.97 3.66
N ASN A 39 -23.61 -0.19 4.49
CA ASN A 39 -22.25 -0.46 4.90
C ASN A 39 -22.22 -1.47 6.07
N LEU A 40 -21.03 -1.90 6.50
CA LEU A 40 -20.88 -2.91 7.55
C LEU A 40 -21.34 -2.43 8.93
N ALA A 41 -21.51 -1.12 9.13
CA ALA A 41 -22.05 -0.53 10.35
C ALA A 41 -23.59 -0.34 10.31
N GLY A 42 -24.27 -0.82 9.25
CA GLY A 42 -25.72 -0.69 9.08
C GLY A 42 -26.17 0.68 8.57
N GLY A 43 -25.26 1.53 8.13
CA GLY A 43 -25.55 2.86 7.59
C GLY A 43 -25.76 2.86 6.07
N GLN A 44 -26.54 3.84 5.59
CA GLN A 44 -26.73 4.03 4.16
C GLN A 44 -25.41 4.44 3.49
N ALA A 45 -25.07 3.76 2.40
CA ALA A 45 -23.86 3.99 1.62
C ALA A 45 -24.11 3.80 0.12
N TYR A 46 -23.09 4.00 -0.70
CA TYR A 46 -23.15 3.80 -2.14
C TYR A 46 -22.18 2.69 -2.53
N ALA A 47 -22.66 1.79 -3.39
CA ALA A 47 -21.83 0.71 -3.92
C ALA A 47 -20.76 1.27 -4.86
N GLN A 48 -19.53 0.79 -4.71
CA GLN A 48 -18.47 0.98 -5.69
C GLN A 48 -18.71 0.08 -6.91
N SER A 49 -18.12 0.40 -8.07
CA SER A 49 -18.01 -0.60 -9.13
C SER A 49 -17.17 -1.78 -8.63
N ASN A 50 -17.40 -2.98 -9.17
CA ASN A 50 -16.63 -4.16 -8.78
C ASN A 50 -15.13 -3.94 -8.99
N GLU A 51 -14.74 -3.26 -10.06
CA GLU A 51 -13.36 -2.93 -10.39
C GLU A 51 -12.74 -2.00 -9.33
N LEU A 52 -13.46 -0.94 -8.92
CA LEU A 52 -12.99 -0.01 -7.90
C LEU A 52 -12.91 -0.70 -6.53
N ALA A 53 -13.89 -1.51 -6.18
CA ALA A 53 -13.89 -2.30 -4.95
C ALA A 53 -12.70 -3.27 -4.91
N LEU A 54 -12.39 -3.94 -6.04
CA LEU A 54 -11.23 -4.81 -6.15
C LEU A 54 -9.93 -4.04 -5.95
N VAL A 55 -9.76 -2.92 -6.65
CA VAL A 55 -8.55 -2.09 -6.53
C VAL A 55 -8.40 -1.55 -5.10
N SER A 56 -9.49 -1.04 -4.50
CA SER A 56 -9.48 -0.60 -3.10
C SER A 56 -9.01 -1.72 -2.18
N MET A 57 -9.60 -2.91 -2.29
CA MET A 57 -9.23 -4.08 -1.48
C MET A 57 -7.77 -4.47 -1.68
N LEU A 58 -7.27 -4.51 -2.91
CA LEU A 58 -5.89 -4.88 -3.21
C LEU A 58 -4.87 -3.89 -2.64
N LEU A 59 -5.22 -2.60 -2.55
CA LEU A 59 -4.30 -1.56 -2.11
C LEU A 59 -4.35 -1.28 -0.60
N THR A 60 -5.43 -1.69 0.11
CA THR A 60 -5.60 -1.43 1.55
C THR A 60 -5.60 -2.66 2.42
N SER A 61 -6.04 -3.81 1.90
CA SER A 61 -6.26 -4.97 2.76
C SER A 61 -4.99 -5.80 2.93
N PHE A 62 -4.73 -6.15 4.18
CA PHE A 62 -3.85 -7.27 4.52
C PHE A 62 -4.73 -8.46 4.85
N VAL A 63 -4.27 -9.68 4.56
CA VAL A 63 -5.01 -10.91 4.92
C VAL A 63 -4.84 -11.17 6.43
N ASN A 64 -5.51 -10.33 7.23
CA ASN A 64 -5.54 -10.38 8.70
C ASN A 64 -6.91 -9.92 9.21
N ASP A 65 -7.20 -10.19 10.46
CA ASP A 65 -8.46 -9.77 11.08
C ASP A 65 -8.46 -8.25 11.31
N GLN A 66 -9.60 -7.64 11.01
CA GLN A 66 -9.90 -6.22 11.18
C GLN A 66 -11.19 -6.05 12.01
N PHE A 67 -11.55 -4.80 12.36
CA PHE A 67 -12.69 -4.51 13.25
C PHE A 67 -14.00 -5.14 12.78
N TYR A 68 -14.36 -5.00 11.49
CA TYR A 68 -15.60 -5.53 10.92
C TYR A 68 -15.40 -6.82 10.10
N LYS A 69 -14.16 -7.27 9.84
CA LYS A 69 -13.91 -8.29 8.81
C LYS A 69 -12.67 -9.11 9.11
N SER A 70 -12.82 -10.45 9.09
CA SER A 70 -11.69 -11.37 9.25
C SER A 70 -10.86 -11.50 7.97
N GLY A 71 -9.60 -11.94 8.11
CA GLY A 71 -8.73 -12.24 6.98
C GLY A 71 -9.31 -13.31 6.04
N SER A 72 -9.99 -14.31 6.58
CA SER A 72 -10.67 -15.36 5.78
C SER A 72 -11.84 -14.80 5.00
N THR A 73 -12.62 -13.87 5.58
CA THR A 73 -13.71 -13.17 4.89
C THR A 73 -13.14 -12.28 3.78
N THR A 74 -12.03 -11.60 4.02
CA THR A 74 -11.35 -10.79 3.00
C THR A 74 -10.96 -11.62 1.78
N LEU A 75 -10.43 -12.83 1.96
CA LEU A 75 -10.11 -13.73 0.83
C LEU A 75 -11.36 -14.22 0.10
N LYS A 76 -12.45 -14.53 0.80
CA LYS A 76 -13.74 -14.91 0.18
C LYS A 76 -14.32 -13.79 -0.68
N ASP A 77 -14.28 -12.57 -0.17
CA ASP A 77 -14.77 -11.40 -0.91
C ASP A 77 -13.88 -11.07 -2.12
N LEU A 78 -12.57 -11.20 -1.97
CA LEU A 78 -11.60 -11.07 -3.08
C LEU A 78 -11.92 -12.03 -4.21
N LYS A 79 -12.16 -13.30 -3.88
CA LYS A 79 -12.58 -14.33 -4.83
C LYS A 79 -13.88 -13.94 -5.52
N ALA A 80 -14.92 -13.62 -4.74
CA ALA A 80 -16.23 -13.25 -5.26
C ALA A 80 -16.18 -11.99 -6.17
N LEU A 81 -15.36 -11.00 -5.85
CA LEU A 81 -15.14 -9.82 -6.69
C LEU A 81 -14.41 -10.18 -7.99
N SER A 82 -13.37 -11.00 -7.90
CA SER A 82 -12.60 -11.42 -9.07
C SER A 82 -13.44 -12.23 -10.06
N GLU A 83 -14.40 -13.02 -9.55
CA GLU A 83 -15.34 -13.80 -10.37
C GLU A 83 -16.38 -12.90 -11.07
N LYS A 84 -16.91 -11.88 -10.38
CA LYS A 84 -17.90 -10.93 -10.91
C LYS A 84 -17.34 -10.03 -12.02
N ILE A 85 -16.06 -9.70 -11.99
CA ILE A 85 -15.43 -8.85 -13.01
C ILE A 85 -15.17 -9.68 -14.28
N LYS A 86 -15.83 -9.32 -15.38
CA LYS A 86 -15.70 -10.02 -16.68
C LYS A 86 -14.33 -9.81 -17.31
N ASP A 87 -13.78 -8.60 -17.17
CA ASP A 87 -12.45 -8.23 -17.67
C ASP A 87 -11.36 -8.84 -16.79
N LYS A 88 -10.98 -10.09 -17.10
CA LYS A 88 -9.94 -10.81 -16.35
C LYS A 88 -8.55 -10.22 -16.54
N GLU A 89 -8.33 -9.54 -17.66
CA GLU A 89 -7.09 -8.83 -17.92
C GLU A 89 -6.94 -7.65 -16.97
N PHE A 90 -8.01 -6.88 -16.72
CA PHE A 90 -8.02 -5.83 -15.71
C PHE A 90 -7.72 -6.37 -14.31
N VAL A 91 -8.33 -7.50 -13.91
CA VAL A 91 -8.10 -8.13 -12.60
C VAL A 91 -6.62 -8.50 -12.43
N ALA A 92 -6.02 -9.12 -13.45
CA ALA A 92 -4.60 -9.49 -13.46
C ALA A 92 -3.68 -8.25 -13.38
N LYS A 93 -3.98 -7.21 -14.17
CA LYS A 93 -3.24 -5.95 -14.16
C LYS A 93 -3.33 -5.24 -12.82
N ALA A 94 -4.49 -5.25 -12.17
CA ALA A 94 -4.68 -4.68 -10.84
C ALA A 94 -3.82 -5.41 -9.77
N ALA A 95 -3.71 -6.73 -9.85
CA ALA A 95 -2.82 -7.49 -8.96
C ALA A 95 -1.35 -7.15 -9.17
N ILE A 96 -0.89 -7.05 -10.43
CA ILE A 96 0.48 -6.62 -10.76
C ILE A 96 0.73 -5.21 -10.24
N TYR A 97 -0.20 -4.28 -10.46
CA TYR A 97 -0.10 -2.90 -10.00
C TYR A 97 0.06 -2.81 -8.48
N ALA A 98 -0.80 -3.52 -7.74
CA ALA A 98 -0.75 -3.56 -6.29
C ALA A 98 0.57 -4.17 -5.77
N ARG A 99 1.08 -5.22 -6.46
CA ARG A 99 2.33 -5.87 -6.07
C ARG A 99 3.56 -5.02 -6.37
N ASP A 100 3.65 -4.46 -7.58
CA ASP A 100 4.82 -3.71 -8.05
C ASP A 100 4.87 -2.29 -7.49
N LYS A 101 3.75 -1.54 -7.56
CA LYS A 101 3.72 -0.13 -7.19
C LYS A 101 3.52 0.08 -5.69
N PHE A 102 2.69 -0.74 -5.04
CA PHE A 102 2.34 -0.60 -3.62
C PHE A 102 3.02 -1.62 -2.71
N GLY A 103 3.71 -2.61 -3.26
CA GLY A 103 4.39 -3.65 -2.48
C GLY A 103 3.43 -4.58 -1.73
N MET A 104 2.16 -4.62 -2.11
CA MET A 104 1.15 -5.48 -1.48
C MET A 104 1.44 -6.94 -1.77
N ARG A 105 1.45 -7.79 -0.74
CA ARG A 105 1.86 -9.19 -0.87
C ARG A 105 0.72 -10.17 -0.63
N SER A 106 0.33 -10.40 0.60
CA SER A 106 -0.62 -11.45 0.97
C SER A 106 -1.91 -11.42 0.15
N ILE A 107 -2.49 -10.24 -0.04
CA ILE A 107 -3.73 -10.07 -0.82
C ILE A 107 -3.51 -10.33 -2.31
N THR A 108 -2.38 -9.89 -2.87
CA THR A 108 -2.05 -10.12 -4.28
C THR A 108 -1.66 -11.58 -4.56
N HIS A 109 -0.97 -12.25 -3.61
CA HIS A 109 -0.66 -13.68 -3.71
C HIS A 109 -1.93 -14.53 -3.64
N GLY A 110 -2.87 -14.18 -2.73
CA GLY A 110 -4.19 -14.81 -2.66
C GLY A 110 -4.97 -14.67 -3.97
N LEU A 111 -5.01 -13.45 -4.55
CA LEU A 111 -5.66 -13.23 -5.85
C LEU A 111 -4.97 -14.00 -6.99
N ALA A 112 -3.63 -14.03 -7.02
CA ALA A 112 -2.90 -14.78 -8.03
C ALA A 112 -3.19 -16.30 -7.96
N ALA A 113 -3.37 -16.84 -6.76
CA ALA A 113 -3.79 -18.22 -6.56
C ALA A 113 -5.23 -18.47 -7.05
N GLU A 114 -6.17 -17.57 -6.74
CA GLU A 114 -7.57 -17.68 -7.21
C GLU A 114 -7.70 -17.56 -8.74
N LEU A 115 -6.87 -16.72 -9.37
CA LEU A 115 -6.87 -16.55 -10.82
C LEU A 115 -6.43 -17.82 -11.59
N THR A 116 -5.80 -18.80 -10.94
CA THR A 116 -5.40 -20.06 -11.59
C THR A 116 -6.57 -20.79 -12.27
N SER A 117 -7.75 -20.76 -11.66
CA SER A 117 -8.98 -21.37 -12.21
C SER A 117 -9.68 -20.47 -13.25
N GLN A 118 -9.43 -19.17 -13.21
CA GLN A 118 -10.13 -18.18 -14.02
C GLN A 118 -9.40 -17.80 -15.31
N LEU A 119 -8.11 -18.14 -15.44
CA LEU A 119 -7.26 -17.76 -16.59
C LEU A 119 -7.10 -18.87 -17.64
N THR A 120 -7.90 -19.92 -17.57
CA THR A 120 -7.87 -20.98 -18.59
C THR A 120 -8.28 -20.43 -19.94
N GLY A 121 -7.44 -20.62 -20.97
CA GLY A 121 -7.69 -20.15 -22.33
C GLY A 121 -7.19 -18.75 -22.65
N PHE A 122 -6.59 -18.04 -21.68
CA PHE A 122 -5.98 -16.74 -21.92
C PHE A 122 -4.46 -16.88 -22.21
N ASP A 123 -4.04 -16.44 -23.40
CA ASP A 123 -2.65 -16.55 -23.86
C ASP A 123 -1.66 -15.74 -23.00
N TRP A 124 -2.12 -14.64 -22.45
CA TRP A 124 -1.33 -13.76 -21.58
C TRP A 124 -1.17 -14.30 -20.12
N GLY A 125 -1.85 -15.38 -19.74
CA GLY A 125 -1.82 -15.89 -18.37
C GLY A 125 -0.40 -16.20 -17.85
N LYS A 126 0.49 -16.70 -18.71
CA LYS A 126 1.91 -16.90 -18.35
C LYS A 126 2.63 -15.59 -18.00
N ASN A 127 2.33 -14.50 -18.74
CA ASN A 127 2.95 -13.20 -18.52
C ASN A 127 2.44 -12.55 -17.24
N PHE A 128 1.18 -12.82 -16.86
CA PHE A 128 0.67 -12.42 -15.56
C PHE A 128 1.49 -13.04 -14.41
N TYR A 129 1.68 -14.37 -14.42
CA TYR A 129 2.46 -15.06 -13.38
C TYR A 129 3.93 -14.67 -13.38
N ASP A 130 4.51 -14.34 -14.53
CA ASP A 130 5.82 -13.75 -14.57
C ASP A 130 5.84 -12.36 -13.87
N LYS A 131 4.96 -11.45 -14.25
CA LYS A 131 5.00 -10.05 -13.82
C LYS A 131 4.57 -9.84 -12.36
N VAL A 132 3.64 -10.63 -11.82
CA VAL A 132 3.22 -10.53 -10.43
C VAL A 132 4.29 -10.99 -9.45
N VAL A 133 5.24 -11.82 -9.91
CA VAL A 133 6.40 -12.27 -9.14
C VAL A 133 7.49 -11.20 -9.19
N VAL A 134 7.71 -10.52 -8.09
CA VAL A 134 8.73 -9.47 -7.91
C VAL A 134 9.94 -10.00 -7.11
N ARG A 135 9.73 -11.04 -6.31
CA ARG A 135 10.74 -11.70 -5.49
C ARG A 135 10.62 -13.23 -5.60
N PRO A 136 11.68 -14.01 -5.40
CA PRO A 136 11.60 -15.46 -5.45
C PRO A 136 10.55 -16.07 -4.52
N ASP A 137 10.39 -15.52 -3.30
CA ASP A 137 9.43 -16.01 -2.30
C ASP A 137 7.97 -15.69 -2.62
N ASP A 138 7.67 -14.82 -3.59
CA ASP A 138 6.31 -14.61 -4.07
C ASP A 138 5.74 -15.92 -4.69
N MET A 139 6.59 -16.68 -5.38
CA MET A 139 6.18 -17.95 -5.98
C MET A 139 5.79 -18.99 -4.93
N THR A 140 6.56 -19.09 -3.86
CA THR A 140 6.26 -20.03 -2.76
C THR A 140 4.98 -19.65 -2.04
N GLU A 141 4.75 -18.36 -1.80
CA GLU A 141 3.53 -17.86 -1.16
C GLU A 141 2.29 -18.07 -2.03
N ILE A 142 2.36 -17.79 -3.34
CA ILE A 142 1.25 -18.03 -4.28
C ILE A 142 0.91 -19.54 -4.31
N LEU A 143 1.92 -20.42 -4.35
CA LEU A 143 1.69 -21.86 -4.28
C LEU A 143 1.08 -22.30 -2.96
N SER A 144 1.49 -21.71 -1.83
CA SER A 144 0.88 -22.01 -0.53
C SER A 144 -0.61 -21.66 -0.50
N TYR A 145 -1.01 -20.50 -1.03
CA TYR A 145 -2.43 -20.15 -1.19
C TYR A 145 -3.16 -21.09 -2.14
N TYR A 146 -2.54 -21.45 -3.26
CA TYR A 146 -3.12 -22.38 -4.23
C TYR A 146 -3.38 -23.76 -3.61
N LEU A 147 -2.41 -24.31 -2.88
CA LEU A 147 -2.53 -25.61 -2.22
C LEU A 147 -3.55 -25.59 -1.08
N ALA A 148 -3.63 -24.48 -0.33
CA ALA A 148 -4.62 -24.33 0.73
C ALA A 148 -6.07 -24.32 0.20
N ASN A 149 -6.28 -23.79 -1.00
CA ASN A 149 -7.58 -23.72 -1.66
C ASN A 149 -7.93 -24.99 -2.45
N ASN A 150 -6.97 -25.90 -2.67
CA ASN A 150 -7.18 -27.11 -3.46
C ASN A 150 -7.70 -28.25 -2.55
N THR A 151 -8.85 -28.81 -2.89
CA THR A 151 -9.48 -29.88 -2.13
C THR A 151 -8.79 -31.24 -2.29
N ASP A 152 -8.14 -31.48 -3.43
CA ASP A 152 -7.35 -32.70 -3.68
C ASP A 152 -5.87 -32.46 -3.36
N LYS A 153 -5.50 -32.69 -2.11
CA LYS A 153 -4.13 -32.51 -1.61
C LYS A 153 -3.17 -33.62 -2.05
N SER A 154 -3.68 -34.76 -2.57
CA SER A 154 -2.85 -35.93 -2.86
C SER A 154 -2.04 -35.79 -4.15
N LYS A 155 -2.57 -35.10 -5.17
CA LYS A 155 -1.87 -34.83 -6.45
C LYS A 155 -2.33 -33.46 -7.03
N PRO A 156 -1.82 -32.35 -6.53
CA PRO A 156 -2.22 -31.03 -7.04
C PRO A 156 -1.77 -30.87 -8.49
N LYS A 157 -2.73 -30.53 -9.36
CA LYS A 157 -2.45 -30.22 -10.78
C LYS A 157 -2.18 -28.73 -10.92
N PHE A 158 -0.96 -28.35 -11.26
CA PHE A 158 -0.60 -26.95 -11.46
C PHE A 158 -0.90 -26.50 -12.90
N PRO A 159 -1.63 -25.39 -13.11
CA PRO A 159 -1.93 -24.86 -14.44
C PRO A 159 -0.67 -24.52 -15.23
N ASN A 160 -0.69 -24.76 -16.55
CA ASN A 160 0.46 -24.51 -17.41
C ASN A 160 0.86 -23.00 -17.44
N ALA A 161 -0.12 -22.09 -17.38
CA ALA A 161 0.15 -20.65 -17.31
C ALA A 161 1.00 -20.30 -16.08
N LEU A 162 0.64 -20.82 -14.90
CA LEU A 162 1.40 -20.65 -13.66
C LEU A 162 2.80 -21.22 -13.79
N LYS A 163 2.94 -22.49 -14.23
CA LYS A 163 4.25 -23.14 -14.37
C LYS A 163 5.18 -22.38 -15.32
N LYS A 164 4.69 -22.02 -16.51
CA LYS A 164 5.47 -21.28 -17.50
C LYS A 164 5.81 -19.86 -17.02
N GLY A 165 4.87 -19.18 -16.36
CA GLY A 165 5.11 -17.84 -15.81
C GLY A 165 6.15 -17.84 -14.72
N PHE A 166 6.08 -18.77 -13.76
CA PHE A 166 7.09 -18.93 -12.72
C PHE A 166 8.46 -19.32 -13.28
N ALA A 167 8.49 -20.24 -14.25
CA ALA A 167 9.74 -20.60 -14.92
C ALA A 167 10.40 -19.37 -15.57
N THR A 168 9.63 -18.52 -16.24
CA THR A 168 10.12 -17.26 -16.82
C THR A 168 10.56 -16.27 -15.73
N ALA A 169 9.82 -16.18 -14.61
CA ALA A 169 10.14 -15.27 -13.51
C ALA A 169 11.52 -15.53 -12.88
N PHE A 170 12.02 -16.76 -12.89
CA PHE A 170 13.36 -17.10 -12.43
C PHE A 170 14.46 -16.34 -13.17
N ASN A 171 14.23 -15.93 -14.43
CA ASN A 171 15.22 -15.16 -15.21
C ASN A 171 15.48 -13.75 -14.64
N LYS A 172 14.60 -13.26 -13.78
CA LYS A 172 14.76 -11.95 -13.11
C LYS A 172 15.75 -11.99 -11.96
N PHE A 173 15.99 -13.19 -11.39
CA PHE A 173 16.70 -13.35 -10.12
C PHE A 173 18.13 -13.83 -10.34
N ASP A 174 19.03 -13.29 -9.54
CA ASP A 174 20.43 -13.66 -9.45
C ASP A 174 20.67 -14.67 -8.31
N ASP A 175 21.92 -15.15 -8.20
CA ASP A 175 22.35 -16.08 -7.17
C ASP A 175 22.10 -15.57 -5.76
N TYR A 176 22.32 -14.25 -5.54
CA TYR A 176 22.06 -13.63 -4.24
C TYR A 176 20.57 -13.69 -3.86
N GLN A 177 19.68 -13.33 -4.79
CA GLN A 177 18.23 -13.33 -4.55
C GLN A 177 17.69 -14.74 -4.32
N ILE A 178 18.14 -15.74 -5.09
CA ILE A 178 17.73 -17.12 -4.92
C ILE A 178 18.20 -17.65 -3.56
N SER A 179 19.45 -17.41 -3.19
CA SER A 179 19.99 -17.83 -1.89
C SER A 179 19.26 -17.16 -0.72
N LYS A 180 18.97 -15.86 -0.84
CA LYS A 180 18.28 -15.08 0.18
C LYS A 180 16.86 -15.57 0.43
N TYR A 181 16.14 -16.00 -0.60
CA TYR A 181 14.73 -16.36 -0.55
C TYR A 181 14.46 -17.85 -0.75
N LYS A 182 15.42 -18.73 -0.43
CA LYS A 182 15.24 -20.18 -0.59
C LYS A 182 14.14 -20.80 0.27
N MET A 183 13.69 -20.08 1.32
CA MET A 183 12.52 -20.43 2.17
C MET A 183 12.62 -21.80 2.85
N SER A 184 13.82 -22.18 3.33
CA SER A 184 14.12 -23.53 3.89
C SER A 184 13.19 -23.92 5.06
N ASN A 185 12.68 -22.95 5.83
CA ASN A 185 11.87 -23.17 7.03
C ASN A 185 10.36 -23.04 6.76
N LYS A 186 9.91 -23.06 5.50
CA LYS A 186 8.50 -22.95 5.13
C LYS A 186 7.98 -24.27 4.58
N GLU A 187 6.65 -24.47 4.65
CA GLU A 187 5.96 -25.63 4.11
C GLU A 187 6.22 -25.79 2.59
N VAL A 188 6.12 -24.67 1.85
CA VAL A 188 6.50 -24.62 0.44
C VAL A 188 7.84 -23.91 0.32
N LYS A 189 8.86 -24.63 -0.15
CA LYS A 189 10.23 -24.12 -0.32
C LYS A 189 10.47 -23.70 -1.77
N LEU A 190 11.50 -22.90 -2.02
CA LEU A 190 11.85 -22.50 -3.38
C LEU A 190 12.28 -23.70 -4.25
N VAL A 191 12.89 -24.72 -3.66
CA VAL A 191 13.25 -25.97 -4.37
C VAL A 191 12.00 -26.72 -4.87
N ASP A 192 10.89 -26.67 -4.14
CA ASP A 192 9.63 -27.30 -4.58
C ASP A 192 9.11 -26.60 -5.83
N VAL A 193 9.20 -25.25 -5.86
CA VAL A 193 8.85 -24.46 -7.05
C VAL A 193 9.71 -24.86 -8.23
N VAL A 194 11.04 -24.95 -8.07
CA VAL A 194 11.98 -25.36 -9.13
C VAL A 194 11.61 -26.74 -9.68
N ASN A 195 11.30 -27.71 -8.80
CA ASN A 195 10.91 -29.06 -9.17
C ASN A 195 9.55 -29.13 -9.88
N ILE A 196 8.65 -28.15 -9.67
CA ILE A 196 7.35 -28.09 -10.35
C ILE A 196 7.47 -27.43 -11.72
N VAL A 197 8.29 -26.36 -11.85
CA VAL A 197 8.27 -25.49 -13.02
C VAL A 197 9.44 -25.71 -13.98
N HIS A 198 10.52 -26.37 -13.53
CA HIS A 198 11.73 -26.66 -14.29
C HIS A 198 12.27 -25.43 -15.04
N PRO A 199 12.71 -24.36 -14.33
CA PRO A 199 13.19 -23.16 -14.99
C PRO A 199 14.46 -23.44 -15.80
N ILE A 200 14.62 -22.76 -16.92
CA ILE A 200 15.88 -22.79 -17.69
C ILE A 200 16.86 -21.83 -17.01
N PRO A 201 18.00 -22.34 -16.46
CA PRO A 201 18.97 -21.48 -15.79
C PRO A 201 19.60 -20.47 -16.73
N THR A 202 19.77 -19.24 -16.25
CA THR A 202 20.56 -18.19 -16.91
C THR A 202 21.97 -18.12 -16.29
N ASP A 203 22.88 -17.38 -16.89
CA ASP A 203 24.24 -17.23 -16.35
C ASP A 203 24.23 -16.54 -14.97
N ARG A 204 23.18 -15.77 -14.66
CA ARG A 204 23.02 -15.07 -13.38
C ARG A 204 22.55 -15.93 -12.21
N ASN A 205 22.00 -17.11 -12.48
CA ASN A 205 21.35 -17.95 -11.44
C ASN A 205 21.63 -19.45 -11.58
N ARG A 206 22.44 -19.86 -12.55
CA ARG A 206 22.73 -21.27 -12.84
C ARG A 206 23.35 -21.97 -11.65
N GLU A 207 24.34 -21.35 -11.03
CA GLU A 207 25.04 -21.94 -9.89
C GLU A 207 24.12 -22.06 -8.68
N ALA A 208 23.37 -21.03 -8.31
CA ALA A 208 22.46 -21.08 -7.19
C ALA A 208 21.32 -22.09 -7.40
N LEU A 209 20.77 -22.22 -8.60
CA LEU A 209 19.74 -23.22 -8.91
C LEU A 209 20.30 -24.64 -8.80
N ASN A 210 21.50 -24.90 -9.31
CA ASN A 210 22.16 -26.21 -9.18
C ASN A 210 22.44 -26.57 -7.71
N LEU A 211 22.93 -25.61 -6.92
CA LEU A 211 23.17 -25.79 -5.49
C LEU A 211 21.85 -25.98 -4.70
N LEU A 212 20.79 -25.25 -5.09
CA LEU A 212 19.47 -25.36 -4.47
C LEU A 212 18.86 -26.75 -4.66
N ILE A 213 18.91 -27.30 -5.90
CA ILE A 213 18.37 -28.63 -6.22
C ILE A 213 19.13 -29.73 -5.47
N ASN A 214 20.44 -29.57 -5.29
CA ASN A 214 21.30 -30.51 -4.59
C ASN A 214 21.35 -30.29 -3.07
N ASP A 215 20.52 -29.40 -2.51
CA ASP A 215 20.50 -29.03 -1.09
C ASP A 215 21.87 -28.53 -0.57
N LYS A 216 22.67 -27.93 -1.44
CA LYS A 216 24.01 -27.41 -1.13
C LYS A 216 24.06 -25.89 -1.10
N LEU A 217 22.94 -25.22 -1.40
CA LEU A 217 22.89 -23.76 -1.42
C LEU A 217 23.04 -23.20 -0.01
N LYS A 218 24.15 -22.51 0.25
CA LYS A 218 24.40 -21.83 1.53
C LYS A 218 23.48 -20.63 1.71
N ASN A 219 23.30 -20.18 2.94
CA ASN A 219 22.64 -18.91 3.21
C ASN A 219 23.55 -17.76 2.70
N THR A 220 22.94 -16.76 2.07
CA THR A 220 23.66 -15.54 1.71
C THR A 220 24.16 -14.80 2.97
N GLU A 221 25.24 -14.04 2.81
CA GLU A 221 25.71 -13.08 3.81
C GLU A 221 24.70 -11.94 3.96
N THR A 222 23.59 -12.22 4.60
CA THR A 222 22.61 -11.23 5.06
C THR A 222 22.91 -10.85 6.50
N TRP A 223 22.31 -9.76 6.97
CA TRP A 223 22.42 -9.40 8.38
C TRP A 223 21.90 -10.54 9.29
N GLU A 224 20.81 -11.24 8.87
CA GLU A 224 20.28 -12.42 9.56
C GLU A 224 21.29 -13.56 9.64
N ALA A 225 21.98 -13.83 8.54
CA ALA A 225 22.99 -14.90 8.48
C ALA A 225 24.21 -14.57 9.34
N LYS A 226 24.67 -13.31 9.34
CA LYS A 226 25.78 -12.87 10.22
C LYS A 226 25.44 -13.01 11.68
N LEU A 227 24.26 -12.58 12.11
CA LEU A 227 23.81 -12.70 13.50
C LEU A 227 23.58 -14.16 13.90
N SER A 228 23.07 -14.98 12.98
CA SER A 228 22.92 -16.43 13.23
C SER A 228 24.27 -17.13 13.36
N ALA A 229 25.26 -16.75 12.53
CA ALA A 229 26.63 -17.27 12.63
C ALA A 229 27.26 -16.90 14.00
N ALA A 230 27.11 -15.64 14.42
CA ALA A 230 27.55 -15.21 15.75
C ALA A 230 26.93 -16.04 16.87
N GLY A 231 25.62 -16.38 16.73
CA GLY A 231 24.92 -17.24 17.69
C GLY A 231 25.37 -18.71 17.68
N GLN A 232 25.85 -19.20 16.53
CA GLN A 232 26.31 -20.60 16.40
C GLN A 232 27.78 -20.81 16.80
N THR A 233 28.59 -19.74 16.74
CA THR A 233 30.02 -19.80 17.05
C THR A 233 30.34 -19.40 18.49
N ALA A 234 29.42 -18.78 19.20
CA ALA A 234 29.60 -18.33 20.56
C ALA A 234 29.77 -19.53 21.54
N GLU A 235 30.78 -19.45 22.39
CA GLU A 235 31.05 -20.47 23.40
C GLU A 235 30.27 -20.23 24.72
N ASN A 236 29.91 -18.99 25.00
CA ASN A 236 29.17 -18.57 26.19
C ASN A 236 28.37 -17.27 25.91
N GLU A 237 27.59 -16.79 26.90
CA GLU A 237 26.75 -15.60 26.77
C GLU A 237 27.55 -14.30 26.55
N GLU A 238 28.72 -14.16 27.16
CA GLU A 238 29.58 -12.99 27.02
C GLU A 238 30.16 -12.93 25.62
N ASP A 239 30.67 -14.04 25.09
CA ASP A 239 31.15 -14.19 23.73
C ASP A 239 30.03 -13.96 22.69
N LEU A 240 28.84 -14.49 22.95
CA LEU A 240 27.65 -14.25 22.13
C LEU A 240 27.31 -12.76 22.04
N SER A 241 27.34 -12.04 23.17
CA SER A 241 27.07 -10.60 23.23
C SER A 241 28.11 -9.83 22.41
N LYS A 242 29.39 -10.16 22.57
CA LYS A 242 30.46 -9.54 21.81
C LYS A 242 30.36 -9.79 20.32
N LEU A 243 30.19 -11.05 19.88
CA LEU A 243 30.06 -11.41 18.47
C LEU A 243 28.86 -10.75 17.79
N LYS A 244 27.73 -10.59 18.49
CA LYS A 244 26.59 -9.85 17.96
C LYS A 244 26.86 -8.36 17.85
N SER A 245 27.53 -7.76 18.83
CA SER A 245 27.94 -6.36 18.78
C SER A 245 28.87 -6.08 17.62
N ASP A 246 29.89 -6.93 17.44
CA ASP A 246 30.84 -6.84 16.34
C ASP A 246 30.14 -6.98 14.97
N ALA A 247 29.21 -7.93 14.85
CA ALA A 247 28.45 -8.15 13.62
C ALA A 247 27.57 -6.92 13.25
N TRP A 248 26.91 -6.29 14.23
CA TRP A 248 26.16 -5.06 14.01
C TRP A 248 27.09 -3.91 13.64
N GLY A 249 28.20 -3.73 14.36
CA GLY A 249 29.21 -2.71 14.09
C GLY A 249 29.77 -2.81 12.68
N GLU A 250 30.13 -4.03 12.22
CA GLU A 250 30.60 -4.25 10.85
C GLU A 250 29.54 -3.94 9.79
N LEU A 251 28.30 -4.43 9.98
CA LEU A 251 27.19 -4.19 9.03
C LEU A 251 26.89 -2.71 8.86
N ILE A 252 26.97 -1.94 9.94
CA ILE A 252 26.69 -0.49 9.96
C ILE A 252 27.86 0.27 9.36
N SER A 253 29.11 0.05 9.83
CA SER A 253 30.29 0.76 9.37
C SER A 253 30.61 0.54 7.89
N THR A 254 30.38 -0.69 7.40
CA THR A 254 30.56 -1.03 5.98
C THR A 254 29.38 -0.67 5.10
N ARG A 255 28.29 -0.11 5.67
CA ARG A 255 27.03 0.21 4.98
C ARG A 255 26.38 -0.99 4.25
N ARG A 256 26.65 -2.22 4.71
CA ARG A 256 26.08 -3.45 4.14
C ARG A 256 24.70 -3.77 4.67
N ILE A 257 24.23 -3.07 5.70
CA ILE A 257 22.84 -3.17 6.16
C ILE A 257 21.94 -2.36 5.23
N GLY A 258 20.88 -3.01 4.69
CA GLY A 258 19.88 -2.29 3.91
C GLY A 258 19.08 -1.34 4.80
N TYR A 259 18.68 -0.17 4.28
CA TYR A 259 18.02 0.89 5.05
C TYR A 259 16.79 0.41 5.82
N PHE A 260 15.93 -0.42 5.18
CA PHE A 260 14.76 -0.99 5.83
C PHE A 260 15.12 -2.00 6.93
N ALA A 261 16.22 -2.76 6.74
CA ALA A 261 16.72 -3.67 7.77
C ALA A 261 17.27 -2.88 8.97
N LEU A 262 17.99 -1.77 8.73
CA LEU A 262 18.45 -0.86 9.77
C LEU A 262 17.27 -0.35 10.61
N LEU A 263 16.25 0.24 9.96
CA LEU A 263 15.06 0.78 10.63
C LEU A 263 14.33 -0.29 11.47
N ARG A 264 14.23 -1.52 10.97
CA ARG A 264 13.57 -2.64 11.65
C ARG A 264 14.31 -3.18 12.86
N ASN A 265 15.62 -3.03 12.87
CA ASN A 265 16.49 -3.63 13.89
C ASN A 265 17.03 -2.63 14.92
N LEU A 266 16.55 -1.37 14.94
CA LEU A 266 17.02 -0.35 15.87
C LEU A 266 16.95 -0.81 17.33
N ARG A 267 15.88 -1.50 17.72
CA ARG A 267 15.75 -2.09 19.06
C ARG A 267 16.89 -3.08 19.37
N ASN A 268 17.21 -3.95 18.41
CA ASN A 268 18.27 -4.93 18.57
C ASN A 268 19.64 -4.26 18.61
N ILE A 269 19.86 -3.23 17.79
CA ILE A 269 21.11 -2.47 17.75
C ILE A 269 21.32 -1.74 19.08
N ILE A 270 20.31 -1.07 19.63
CA ILE A 270 20.38 -0.41 20.94
C ILE A 270 20.77 -1.42 22.02
N ALA A 271 20.15 -2.61 22.03
CA ALA A 271 20.36 -3.62 23.05
C ALA A 271 21.67 -4.39 22.90
N GLN A 272 22.15 -4.65 21.66
CA GLN A 272 23.26 -5.58 21.38
C GLN A 272 24.53 -4.89 20.95
N ALA A 273 24.46 -3.66 20.44
CA ALA A 273 25.61 -2.90 19.92
C ALA A 273 25.47 -1.40 20.27
N PRO A 274 25.47 -1.01 21.54
CA PRO A 274 25.29 0.39 21.94
C PRO A 274 26.34 1.32 21.35
N ASP A 275 27.56 0.87 21.12
CA ASP A 275 28.63 1.65 20.50
C ASP A 275 28.39 1.96 19.02
N ALA A 276 27.55 1.15 18.33
CA ALA A 276 27.19 1.37 16.95
C ALA A 276 25.98 2.30 16.76
N VAL A 277 25.31 2.73 17.83
CA VAL A 277 24.08 3.53 17.77
C VAL A 277 24.30 4.86 17.06
N THR A 278 25.40 5.57 17.33
CA THR A 278 25.71 6.86 16.69
C THR A 278 25.82 6.70 15.17
N ALA A 279 26.59 5.72 14.71
CA ALA A 279 26.74 5.44 13.28
C ALA A 279 25.42 4.96 12.64
N ALA A 280 24.59 4.21 13.38
CA ALA A 280 23.26 3.83 12.93
C ALA A 280 22.34 5.05 12.74
N CYS A 281 22.40 6.03 13.66
CA CYS A 281 21.66 7.29 13.54
C CYS A 281 22.10 8.11 12.33
N GLU A 282 23.40 8.18 12.05
CA GLU A 282 23.94 8.86 10.87
C GLU A 282 23.41 8.24 9.56
N LEU A 283 23.35 6.90 9.49
CA LEU A 283 22.77 6.22 8.34
C LEU A 283 21.26 6.44 8.22
N LEU A 284 20.56 6.56 9.35
CA LEU A 284 19.11 6.80 9.35
C LEU A 284 18.75 8.15 8.75
N VAL A 285 19.55 9.19 8.97
CA VAL A 285 19.29 10.54 8.46
C VAL A 285 19.89 10.81 7.09
N ASP A 286 20.59 9.84 6.49
CA ASP A 286 21.19 9.98 5.15
C ASP A 286 20.08 10.13 4.09
N GLU A 287 19.96 11.35 3.52
CA GLU A 287 18.93 11.68 2.51
C GLU A 287 18.97 10.76 1.30
N ASN A 288 20.16 10.38 0.82
CA ASN A 288 20.30 9.54 -0.35
C ASN A 288 19.83 8.13 -0.08
N LEU A 289 20.10 7.60 1.12
CA LEU A 289 19.61 6.30 1.54
C LEU A 289 18.08 6.33 1.72
N ILE A 290 17.51 7.38 2.31
CA ILE A 290 16.07 7.55 2.46
C ILE A 290 15.40 7.55 1.07
N LYS A 291 15.87 8.37 0.14
CA LYS A 291 15.32 8.47 -1.23
C LYS A 291 15.40 7.14 -1.99
N ARG A 292 16.55 6.45 -1.90
CA ARG A 292 16.76 5.15 -2.60
C ARG A 292 15.98 4.00 -1.99
N SER A 293 15.81 4.01 -0.67
CA SER A 293 15.15 2.91 0.06
C SER A 293 13.66 2.81 -0.23
N ARG A 294 13.04 3.92 -0.63
CA ARG A 294 11.56 4.03 -0.78
C ARG A 294 10.80 3.57 0.47
N VAL A 295 11.39 3.73 1.66
CA VAL A 295 10.74 3.42 2.92
C VAL A 295 9.61 4.41 3.15
N LEU A 296 8.44 3.89 3.46
CA LEU A 296 7.21 4.67 3.60
C LEU A 296 7.19 5.42 4.95
N PRO A 297 6.61 6.62 5.02
CA PRO A 297 6.51 7.40 6.25
C PRO A 297 5.94 6.64 7.44
N PHE A 298 4.95 5.78 7.25
CA PHE A 298 4.36 5.00 8.34
C PHE A 298 5.35 3.99 8.99
N ARG A 299 6.42 3.61 8.28
CA ARG A 299 7.46 2.74 8.85
C ARG A 299 8.30 3.48 9.87
N PHE A 300 8.56 4.77 9.64
CA PHE A 300 9.24 5.62 10.62
C PHE A 300 8.36 5.82 11.87
N ALA A 301 7.07 6.06 11.69
CA ALA A 301 6.14 6.18 12.81
C ALA A 301 6.08 4.89 13.64
N THR A 302 5.99 3.71 12.98
CA THR A 302 6.02 2.42 13.68
C THR A 302 7.34 2.21 14.43
N ALA A 303 8.48 2.54 13.81
CA ALA A 303 9.78 2.45 14.47
C ALA A 303 9.87 3.39 15.68
N TYR A 304 9.37 4.62 15.54
CA TYR A 304 9.30 5.59 16.63
C TYR A 304 8.51 5.04 17.82
N GLU A 305 7.32 4.50 17.58
CA GLU A 305 6.47 3.90 18.63
C GLU A 305 7.15 2.72 19.34
N GLU A 306 7.81 1.84 18.57
CA GLU A 306 8.51 0.69 19.17
C GLU A 306 9.73 1.09 20.00
N ILE A 307 10.48 2.10 19.53
CA ILE A 307 11.65 2.58 20.25
C ILE A 307 11.23 3.39 21.51
N SER A 308 10.14 4.16 21.44
CA SER A 308 9.61 4.91 22.59
C SER A 308 9.26 4.03 23.78
N LYS A 309 8.97 2.74 23.57
CA LYS A 309 8.65 1.77 24.63
C LYS A 309 9.89 1.29 25.40
N LEU A 310 11.11 1.55 24.92
CA LEU A 310 12.35 1.05 25.53
C LEU A 310 12.83 1.90 26.73
N GLY A 311 12.17 3.02 27.00
CA GLY A 311 12.53 3.91 28.10
C GLY A 311 13.12 5.24 27.61
N SER A 312 13.97 5.85 28.44
CA SER A 312 14.48 7.21 28.21
C SER A 312 16.00 7.34 28.25
N ASP A 313 16.72 6.26 28.02
CA ASP A 313 18.17 6.27 27.95
C ASP A 313 18.69 7.15 26.81
N LYS A 314 19.95 7.58 26.89
CA LYS A 314 20.54 8.45 25.88
C LYS A 314 20.45 7.84 24.49
N ALA A 315 20.82 6.56 24.34
CA ALA A 315 20.77 5.86 23.06
C ALA A 315 19.33 5.83 22.46
N VAL A 316 18.32 5.59 23.31
CA VAL A 316 16.91 5.63 22.90
C VAL A 316 16.53 7.01 22.41
N ARG A 317 16.88 8.07 23.14
CA ARG A 317 16.58 9.46 22.73
C ARG A 317 17.26 9.84 21.43
N ASP A 318 18.54 9.48 21.26
CA ASP A 318 19.30 9.77 20.04
C ASP A 318 18.66 9.10 18.81
N VAL A 319 18.22 7.83 18.96
CA VAL A 319 17.51 7.10 17.91
C VAL A 319 16.14 7.70 17.60
N LEU A 320 15.37 8.13 18.60
CA LEU A 320 14.07 8.77 18.41
C LEU A 320 14.22 10.10 17.64
N VAL A 321 15.26 10.88 17.95
CA VAL A 321 15.59 12.10 17.22
C VAL A 321 15.93 11.78 15.76
N ALA A 322 16.79 10.77 15.53
CA ALA A 322 17.17 10.36 14.18
C ALA A 322 15.98 9.85 13.36
N ILE A 323 15.08 9.04 13.94
CA ILE A 323 13.86 8.58 13.28
C ILE A 323 12.97 9.77 12.89
N ASN A 324 12.80 10.74 13.80
CA ASN A 324 11.98 11.92 13.53
C ASN A 324 12.60 12.78 12.40
N GLN A 325 13.92 12.99 12.40
CA GLN A 325 14.62 13.68 11.32
C GLN A 325 14.49 12.94 9.99
N ALA A 326 14.66 11.62 9.98
CA ALA A 326 14.49 10.79 8.78
C ALA A 326 13.07 10.88 8.21
N LEU A 327 12.06 10.91 9.08
CA LEU A 327 10.66 11.12 8.68
C LEU A 327 10.51 12.50 7.99
N GLU A 328 11.05 13.58 8.61
CA GLU A 328 10.97 14.93 8.03
C GLU A 328 11.66 15.00 6.66
N VAL A 329 12.84 14.40 6.52
CA VAL A 329 13.55 14.32 5.23
C VAL A 329 12.70 13.58 4.18
N SER A 330 11.96 12.55 4.57
CA SER A 330 11.12 11.78 3.64
C SER A 330 9.94 12.58 3.07
N LEU A 331 9.56 13.70 3.69
CA LEU A 331 8.44 14.55 3.23
C LEU A 331 8.70 15.24 1.90
N VAL A 332 9.96 15.37 1.48
CA VAL A 332 10.31 15.96 0.17
C VAL A 332 9.66 15.22 -1.01
N ASN A 333 9.31 13.95 -0.81
CA ASN A 333 8.66 13.11 -1.82
C ASN A 333 7.13 13.24 -1.81
N VAL A 334 6.54 13.96 -0.86
CA VAL A 334 5.09 14.17 -0.79
C VAL A 334 4.71 15.34 -1.71
N PRO A 335 3.79 15.15 -2.67
CA PRO A 335 3.41 16.21 -3.59
C PRO A 335 2.72 17.37 -2.88
N LYS A 336 3.00 18.57 -3.38
CA LYS A 336 2.27 19.79 -3.02
C LYS A 336 1.09 19.98 -3.97
N PHE A 337 0.00 20.45 -3.43
CA PHE A 337 -1.23 20.75 -4.15
C PHE A 337 -1.51 22.25 -4.11
N ASP A 338 -1.97 22.79 -5.21
CA ASP A 338 -2.46 24.18 -5.27
C ASP A 338 -3.89 24.27 -4.73
N GLY A 339 -4.24 25.44 -4.19
CA GLY A 339 -5.58 25.72 -3.66
C GLY A 339 -5.81 25.28 -2.21
N GLU A 340 -7.01 25.59 -1.70
CA GLU A 340 -7.41 25.35 -0.32
C GLU A 340 -7.76 23.87 -0.10
N THR A 341 -7.12 23.23 0.85
CA THR A 341 -7.34 21.83 1.19
C THR A 341 -7.86 21.66 2.60
N LEU A 342 -8.90 20.84 2.77
CA LEU A 342 -9.38 20.36 4.06
C LEU A 342 -9.02 18.89 4.22
N VAL A 343 -8.24 18.58 5.23
CA VAL A 343 -7.94 17.20 5.65
C VAL A 343 -8.86 16.81 6.79
N VAL A 344 -9.65 15.76 6.58
CA VAL A 344 -10.66 15.29 7.56
C VAL A 344 -10.28 13.89 8.01
N MET A 345 -10.11 13.72 9.31
CA MET A 345 -9.75 12.44 9.91
C MET A 345 -10.91 11.89 10.73
N ASP A 346 -11.28 10.67 10.45
CA ASP A 346 -12.21 9.88 11.23
C ASP A 346 -11.55 9.42 12.53
N VAL A 347 -12.17 9.76 13.66
CA VAL A 347 -11.74 9.35 14.99
C VAL A 347 -12.82 8.52 15.71
N SER A 348 -13.72 7.91 14.95
CA SER A 348 -14.81 7.05 15.43
C SER A 348 -14.31 5.70 15.97
N GLY A 349 -15.21 4.93 16.59
CA GLY A 349 -14.88 3.68 17.28
C GLY A 349 -14.22 2.62 16.39
N SER A 350 -14.66 2.47 15.16
CA SER A 350 -14.13 1.51 14.18
C SER A 350 -12.71 1.83 13.69
N MET A 351 -12.29 3.08 13.82
CA MET A 351 -10.95 3.53 13.49
C MET A 351 -9.90 3.15 14.52
N SER A 352 -10.28 2.49 15.63
CA SER A 352 -9.34 2.09 16.69
C SER A 352 -8.15 1.29 16.16
N GLY A 353 -6.95 1.57 16.69
CA GLY A 353 -5.72 0.90 16.32
C GLY A 353 -5.13 1.41 15.02
N LYS A 354 -4.75 0.50 14.14
CA LYS A 354 -3.97 0.82 12.93
C LYS A 354 -4.63 1.82 11.97
N PRO A 355 -5.95 1.82 11.70
CA PRO A 355 -6.57 2.82 10.85
C PRO A 355 -6.38 4.25 11.39
N SER A 356 -6.56 4.49 12.70
CA SER A 356 -6.37 5.81 13.29
C SER A 356 -4.90 6.25 13.31
N GLU A 357 -3.97 5.30 13.49
CA GLU A 357 -2.52 5.57 13.40
C GLU A 357 -2.14 6.05 12.00
N ILE A 358 -2.68 5.43 10.97
CA ILE A 358 -2.44 5.79 9.58
C ILE A 358 -3.13 7.11 9.25
N ALA A 359 -4.40 7.28 9.63
CA ALA A 359 -5.14 8.52 9.39
C ALA A 359 -4.44 9.73 10.01
N SER A 360 -4.03 9.63 11.28
CA SER A 360 -3.32 10.72 11.97
C SER A 360 -1.96 11.02 11.35
N LEU A 361 -1.23 10.01 10.90
CA LEU A 361 0.06 10.19 10.24
C LEU A 361 -0.09 10.87 8.87
N PHE A 362 -0.97 10.34 8.01
CA PHE A 362 -1.21 10.93 6.69
C PHE A 362 -1.85 12.32 6.80
N GLY A 363 -2.74 12.51 7.77
CA GLY A 363 -3.30 13.81 8.09
C GLY A 363 -2.23 14.81 8.47
N ALA A 364 -1.28 14.44 9.34
CA ALA A 364 -0.16 15.30 9.74
C ALA A 364 0.80 15.61 8.58
N ILE A 365 1.09 14.62 7.73
CA ILE A 365 1.94 14.80 6.55
C ILE A 365 1.30 15.79 5.58
N LEU A 366 0.02 15.58 5.22
CA LEU A 366 -0.70 16.48 4.31
C LEU A 366 -0.81 17.88 4.88
N ALA A 367 -1.16 18.00 6.18
CA ALA A 367 -1.26 19.27 6.87
C ALA A 367 0.05 20.05 6.79
N LYS A 368 1.18 19.41 7.12
CA LYS A 368 2.48 20.06 7.14
C LYS A 368 2.99 20.44 5.75
N VAL A 369 2.88 19.52 4.78
CA VAL A 369 3.42 19.74 3.43
C VAL A 369 2.61 20.76 2.64
N ASN A 370 1.29 20.80 2.86
CA ASN A 370 0.36 21.62 2.07
C ASN A 370 -0.27 22.77 2.87
N ASN A 371 0.09 22.96 4.15
CA ASN A 371 -0.49 23.98 5.03
C ASN A 371 -2.04 23.95 5.03
N CYS A 372 -2.60 22.74 5.19
CA CYS A 372 -4.04 22.50 5.08
C CYS A 372 -4.79 22.83 6.36
N ASP A 373 -6.07 23.14 6.25
CA ASP A 373 -6.97 23.03 7.41
C ASP A 373 -7.18 21.56 7.77
N VAL A 374 -7.26 21.29 9.06
CA VAL A 374 -7.45 19.94 9.58
C VAL A 374 -8.74 19.88 10.39
N MET A 375 -9.51 18.84 10.19
CA MET A 375 -10.73 18.54 10.92
C MET A 375 -10.72 17.09 11.40
N THR A 376 -11.19 16.83 12.60
CA THR A 376 -11.53 15.48 13.07
C THR A 376 -13.04 15.34 13.18
N PHE A 377 -13.56 14.15 12.94
CA PHE A 377 -14.98 13.88 13.13
C PHE A 377 -15.24 12.50 13.73
N SER A 378 -16.34 12.41 14.46
CA SER A 378 -16.96 11.21 14.98
C SER A 378 -18.47 11.43 15.06
N ASN A 379 -19.05 11.65 16.24
CA ASN A 379 -20.45 12.09 16.39
C ASN A 379 -20.66 13.52 15.83
N ASP A 380 -19.65 14.39 15.99
CA ASP A 380 -19.60 15.75 15.49
C ASP A 380 -18.22 16.03 14.87
N ALA A 381 -18.04 17.16 14.21
CA ALA A 381 -16.82 17.57 13.54
C ALA A 381 -16.20 18.82 14.20
N GLN A 382 -14.88 18.84 14.28
CA GLN A 382 -14.11 19.93 14.89
C GLN A 382 -12.86 20.24 14.08
N TYR A 383 -12.62 21.53 13.80
CA TYR A 383 -11.32 22.00 13.33
C TYR A 383 -10.25 21.78 14.39
N LYS A 384 -9.07 21.39 13.95
CA LYS A 384 -7.89 21.19 14.79
C LYS A 384 -6.81 22.19 14.37
N SER A 385 -6.35 22.98 15.33
CA SER A 385 -5.16 23.80 15.12
C SER A 385 -3.90 22.98 15.34
N TYR A 386 -2.88 23.26 14.57
CA TYR A 386 -1.53 22.70 14.71
C TYR A 386 -0.51 23.79 14.36
N ASN A 387 0.73 23.64 14.85
CA ASN A 387 1.82 24.51 14.46
C ASN A 387 2.55 23.89 13.25
N PRO A 388 2.58 24.55 12.07
CA PRO A 388 3.27 24.03 10.88
C PRO A 388 4.78 23.81 11.07
N LEU A 389 5.39 24.46 12.06
CA LEU A 389 6.81 24.31 12.40
C LEU A 389 7.08 23.04 13.22
N ASP A 390 6.06 22.46 13.86
CA ASP A 390 6.21 21.21 14.62
C ASP A 390 6.57 20.05 13.71
N SER A 391 7.20 19.02 14.30
CA SER A 391 7.46 17.77 13.57
C SER A 391 6.15 17.05 13.21
N VAL A 392 6.19 16.24 12.16
CA VAL A 392 5.04 15.39 11.78
C VAL A 392 4.55 14.57 12.96
N MET A 393 5.46 14.04 13.79
CA MET A 393 5.08 13.24 14.96
C MET A 393 4.39 14.08 16.04
N THR A 394 4.79 15.31 16.24
CA THR A 394 4.11 16.26 17.15
C THR A 394 2.72 16.60 16.65
N ILE A 395 2.61 16.97 15.37
CA ILE A 395 1.31 17.28 14.73
C ILE A 395 0.39 16.04 14.80
N ARG A 396 0.88 14.85 14.46
CA ARG A 396 0.16 13.58 14.60
C ARG A 396 -0.38 13.37 16.01
N GLY A 397 0.45 13.62 17.02
CA GLY A 397 0.07 13.48 18.44
C GLY A 397 -1.04 14.43 18.90
N SER A 398 -1.29 15.54 18.18
CA SER A 398 -2.40 16.44 18.45
C SER A 398 -3.75 15.93 17.93
N PHE A 399 -3.75 14.97 16.98
CA PHE A 399 -4.94 14.38 16.39
C PHE A 399 -5.36 13.12 17.17
N ARG A 400 -5.94 13.34 18.34
CA ARG A 400 -6.28 12.24 19.26
C ARG A 400 -7.52 11.48 18.76
N TYR A 401 -7.41 10.16 18.77
CA TYR A 401 -8.55 9.25 18.66
C TYR A 401 -9.50 9.46 19.85
N SER A 402 -10.79 9.58 19.58
CA SER A 402 -11.80 9.85 20.61
C SER A 402 -12.88 8.78 20.74
N GLY A 403 -13.01 7.89 19.76
CA GLY A 403 -14.13 6.95 19.68
C GLY A 403 -15.44 7.63 19.29
N GLY A 404 -16.55 6.93 19.50
CA GLY A 404 -17.89 7.40 19.17
C GLY A 404 -18.42 6.85 17.85
N GLY A 405 -19.52 7.41 17.37
CA GLY A 405 -20.15 7.04 16.10
C GLY A 405 -19.51 7.74 14.90
N THR A 406 -20.02 7.49 13.69
CA THR A 406 -19.45 8.02 12.45
C THR A 406 -20.49 8.85 11.70
N ASN A 407 -20.35 10.20 11.77
CA ASN A 407 -21.27 11.17 11.22
C ASN A 407 -20.61 12.02 10.11
N PHE A 408 -20.63 11.53 8.87
CA PHE A 408 -20.06 12.26 7.72
C PHE A 408 -20.75 13.60 7.42
N LYS A 409 -21.99 13.81 7.84
CA LYS A 409 -22.71 15.07 7.65
C LYS A 409 -22.09 16.21 8.43
N ALA A 410 -21.59 15.92 9.63
CA ALA A 410 -20.99 16.90 10.51
C ALA A 410 -19.84 17.63 9.84
N ILE A 411 -19.13 16.98 8.91
CA ILE A 411 -18.01 17.54 8.16
C ILE A 411 -18.45 18.79 7.38
N PHE A 412 -19.45 18.63 6.49
CA PHE A 412 -19.88 19.70 5.60
C PHE A 412 -20.76 20.73 6.30
N ASN A 413 -21.44 20.38 7.39
CA ASN A 413 -22.10 21.33 8.26
C ASN A 413 -21.12 22.25 9.01
N LYS A 414 -19.95 21.70 9.36
CA LYS A 414 -18.90 22.43 10.08
C LYS A 414 -17.98 23.23 9.16
N ALA A 415 -17.83 22.81 7.89
CA ALA A 415 -16.99 23.50 6.92
C ALA A 415 -17.43 24.95 6.75
N ASN A 416 -16.52 25.90 7.02
CA ASN A 416 -16.81 27.32 7.19
C ASN A 416 -16.26 28.21 6.08
N LYS A 417 -15.54 27.65 5.11
CA LYS A 417 -15.00 28.36 3.95
C LYS A 417 -15.00 27.48 2.69
N LYS A 418 -14.64 28.07 1.57
CA LYS A 418 -14.44 27.39 0.30
C LYS A 418 -13.20 26.51 0.36
N TYR A 419 -13.33 25.26 -0.09
CA TYR A 419 -12.21 24.35 -0.31
C TYR A 419 -12.21 23.87 -1.76
N ASP A 420 -11.02 23.79 -2.35
CA ASP A 420 -10.81 23.21 -3.68
C ASP A 420 -10.67 21.70 -3.58
N ARG A 421 -10.24 21.20 -2.41
CA ARG A 421 -9.97 19.78 -2.14
C ARG A 421 -10.38 19.40 -0.72
N VAL A 422 -11.01 18.23 -0.58
CA VAL A 422 -11.32 17.61 0.72
C VAL A 422 -10.74 16.20 0.72
N VAL A 423 -9.90 15.88 1.69
CA VAL A 423 -9.32 14.55 1.87
C VAL A 423 -9.92 13.90 3.10
N LEU A 424 -10.69 12.84 2.92
CA LEU A 424 -11.37 12.08 3.97
C LEU A 424 -10.58 10.83 4.29
N LEU A 425 -10.04 10.73 5.48
CA LEU A 425 -9.28 9.58 6.00
C LEU A 425 -10.18 8.81 6.96
N SER A 426 -10.80 7.72 6.50
CA SER A 426 -11.84 6.97 7.24
C SER A 426 -11.91 5.51 6.76
N ASP A 427 -12.60 4.66 7.48
CA ASP A 427 -13.03 3.33 7.03
C ASP A 427 -14.35 3.36 6.23
N MET A 428 -14.89 4.57 6.00
CA MET A 428 -16.13 4.82 5.25
C MET A 428 -17.39 4.16 5.83
N GLN A 429 -17.44 3.87 7.14
CA GLN A 429 -18.54 3.20 7.81
C GLN A 429 -19.48 4.19 8.53
N GLY A 430 -19.95 5.23 7.81
CA GLY A 430 -20.90 6.22 8.35
C GLY A 430 -22.32 5.63 8.56
N TRP A 431 -22.92 5.89 9.72
CA TRP A 431 -24.25 5.38 10.06
C TRP A 431 -25.14 6.41 10.80
N MET A 432 -24.60 7.55 11.20
CA MET A 432 -25.32 8.53 12.01
C MET A 432 -26.06 9.60 11.18
N GLY A 433 -27.22 10.02 11.68
CA GLY A 433 -27.91 11.27 11.33
C GLY A 433 -29.16 11.09 10.45
N TYR A 434 -30.04 12.11 10.43
CA TYR A 434 -31.37 12.11 9.77
C TYR A 434 -31.33 12.46 8.26
N THR A 435 -30.34 13.22 7.79
CA THR A 435 -30.09 13.52 6.37
C THR A 435 -28.99 12.64 5.80
N THR A 436 -28.78 12.58 4.50
CA THR A 436 -27.64 11.85 3.93
C THR A 436 -26.38 12.71 3.87
N PRO A 437 -25.16 12.14 3.95
CA PRO A 437 -23.93 12.88 3.74
C PRO A 437 -23.91 13.64 2.40
N ALA A 438 -24.49 13.04 1.35
CA ALA A 438 -24.62 13.66 0.04
C ALA A 438 -25.48 14.94 0.02
N PHE A 439 -26.54 14.99 0.84
CA PHE A 439 -27.39 16.19 0.98
C PHE A 439 -26.59 17.35 1.60
N GLU A 440 -25.86 17.09 2.67
CA GLU A 440 -25.07 18.15 3.34
C GLU A 440 -23.91 18.60 2.45
N PHE A 441 -23.31 17.69 1.70
CA PHE A 441 -22.30 18.05 0.71
C PHE A 441 -22.88 18.95 -0.41
N ALA A 442 -24.07 18.63 -0.91
CA ALA A 442 -24.76 19.47 -1.89
C ALA A 442 -25.08 20.87 -1.33
N SER A 443 -25.51 20.94 -0.08
CA SER A 443 -25.76 22.21 0.62
C SER A 443 -24.48 23.05 0.79
N TYR A 444 -23.38 22.41 1.17
CA TYR A 444 -22.05 23.05 1.24
C TYR A 444 -21.62 23.60 -0.11
N LYS A 445 -21.73 22.83 -1.19
CA LYS A 445 -21.38 23.25 -2.55
C LYS A 445 -22.18 24.49 -2.98
N LYS A 446 -23.48 24.49 -2.69
CA LYS A 446 -24.35 25.63 -2.99
C LYS A 446 -24.00 26.86 -2.15
N LYS A 447 -23.73 26.67 -0.85
CA LYS A 447 -23.43 27.76 0.08
C LYS A 447 -22.17 28.53 -0.31
N PHE A 448 -21.13 27.83 -0.76
CA PHE A 448 -19.83 28.42 -1.06
C PHE A 448 -19.54 28.56 -2.56
N ASP A 449 -20.50 28.18 -3.42
CA ASP A 449 -20.34 28.16 -4.88
C ASP A 449 -19.07 27.40 -5.30
N VAL A 450 -18.97 26.15 -4.88
CA VAL A 450 -17.78 25.33 -5.09
C VAL A 450 -18.14 23.91 -5.47
N ASN A 451 -17.22 23.23 -6.16
CA ASN A 451 -17.31 21.81 -6.48
C ASN A 451 -15.95 21.12 -6.25
N PRO A 452 -15.55 20.90 -4.97
CA PRO A 452 -14.23 20.43 -4.62
C PRO A 452 -13.96 19.01 -5.15
N PHE A 453 -12.68 18.68 -5.33
CA PHE A 453 -12.24 17.30 -5.38
C PHE A 453 -12.37 16.67 -3.99
N VAL A 454 -13.04 15.52 -3.89
CA VAL A 454 -13.19 14.79 -2.63
C VAL A 454 -12.47 13.46 -2.75
N TYR A 455 -11.43 13.28 -1.98
CA TYR A 455 -10.69 12.03 -1.89
C TYR A 455 -11.15 11.23 -0.69
N SER A 456 -11.98 10.23 -0.93
CA SER A 456 -12.43 9.28 0.08
C SER A 456 -11.40 8.16 0.22
N TRP A 457 -10.55 8.27 1.22
CA TRP A 457 -9.49 7.30 1.46
C TRP A 457 -9.97 6.23 2.44
N ASP A 458 -10.35 5.07 1.88
CA ASP A 458 -10.78 3.90 2.64
C ASP A 458 -9.56 3.19 3.24
N LEU A 459 -9.35 3.38 4.54
CA LEU A 459 -8.22 2.84 5.29
C LEU A 459 -8.41 1.39 5.75
N ALA A 460 -9.59 0.83 5.55
CA ALA A 460 -9.91 -0.55 5.94
C ALA A 460 -10.23 -1.46 4.74
N GLY A 461 -10.50 -0.88 3.57
CA GLY A 461 -10.83 -1.63 2.36
C GLY A 461 -12.21 -2.29 2.40
N PHE A 462 -13.16 -1.69 3.11
CA PHE A 462 -14.53 -2.22 3.22
C PHE A 462 -15.37 -1.99 1.95
N GLY A 463 -14.94 -1.06 1.08
CA GLY A 463 -15.47 -0.96 -0.27
C GLY A 463 -16.78 -0.20 -0.42
N THR A 464 -17.13 0.68 0.51
CA THR A 464 -18.30 1.56 0.44
C THR A 464 -17.92 3.03 0.26
N LEU A 465 -18.83 3.83 -0.30
CA LEU A 465 -18.69 5.27 -0.48
C LEU A 465 -19.78 6.02 0.27
N GLN A 466 -19.45 7.18 0.83
CA GLN A 466 -20.43 8.06 1.47
C GLN A 466 -20.99 9.12 0.51
N PHE A 467 -20.31 9.37 -0.61
CA PHE A 467 -20.65 10.39 -1.60
C PHE A 467 -20.57 9.83 -3.03
N PRO A 468 -21.66 9.85 -3.82
CA PRO A 468 -21.70 9.24 -5.17
C PRO A 468 -21.43 10.23 -6.30
N GLU A 469 -20.66 11.28 -6.11
CA GLU A 469 -20.55 12.39 -7.04
C GLU A 469 -19.35 12.30 -7.98
N GLN A 470 -19.35 13.12 -9.07
CA GLN A 470 -18.34 13.04 -10.13
C GLN A 470 -16.91 13.40 -9.68
N ASN A 471 -16.78 14.27 -8.69
CA ASN A 471 -15.48 14.70 -8.15
C ASN A 471 -15.10 13.95 -6.87
N VAL A 472 -15.79 12.83 -6.56
CA VAL A 472 -15.47 11.99 -5.42
C VAL A 472 -14.68 10.79 -5.89
N PHE A 473 -13.46 10.65 -5.39
CA PHE A 473 -12.52 9.60 -5.75
C PHE A 473 -12.30 8.68 -4.54
N ALA A 474 -12.52 7.40 -4.73
CA ALA A 474 -12.07 6.42 -3.75
C ALA A 474 -10.58 6.20 -3.91
N LEU A 475 -9.86 6.39 -2.83
CA LEU A 475 -8.44 6.06 -2.71
C LEU A 475 -8.28 4.86 -1.77
N ALA A 476 -7.21 4.15 -1.97
CA ALA A 476 -6.87 3.00 -1.17
C ALA A 476 -5.34 2.86 -1.09
N GLY A 477 -4.84 2.27 -0.01
CA GLY A 477 -3.42 1.98 0.15
C GLY A 477 -2.75 2.78 1.26
N PHE A 478 -1.59 2.27 1.67
CA PHE A 478 -0.75 2.82 2.75
C PHE A 478 0.59 3.31 2.21
N SER A 479 0.63 3.72 0.94
CA SER A 479 1.83 4.17 0.25
C SER A 479 1.71 5.65 -0.10
N ASP A 480 2.81 6.38 -0.06
CA ASP A 480 2.98 7.73 -0.60
C ASP A 480 2.59 7.82 -2.09
N LYS A 481 2.61 6.71 -2.81
CA LYS A 481 2.08 6.59 -4.18
C LYS A 481 0.62 7.06 -4.32
N VAL A 482 -0.15 7.03 -3.25
CA VAL A 482 -1.51 7.56 -3.24
C VAL A 482 -1.51 9.07 -3.49
N PHE A 483 -0.53 9.80 -2.98
CA PHE A 483 -0.41 11.24 -3.24
C PHE A 483 -0.10 11.54 -4.71
N ASP A 484 0.74 10.72 -5.37
CA ASP A 484 0.98 10.84 -6.81
C ASP A 484 -0.30 10.61 -7.61
N ILE A 485 -1.10 9.62 -7.22
CA ILE A 485 -2.40 9.32 -7.83
C ILE A 485 -3.37 10.47 -7.64
N MET A 486 -3.45 11.09 -6.45
CA MET A 486 -4.29 12.26 -6.21
C MET A 486 -3.94 13.38 -7.19
N LYS A 487 -2.65 13.70 -7.35
CA LYS A 487 -2.19 14.73 -8.28
C LYS A 487 -2.56 14.41 -9.73
N LEU A 488 -2.39 13.15 -10.14
CA LEU A 488 -2.79 12.69 -11.47
C LEU A 488 -4.31 12.78 -11.69
N MET A 489 -5.12 12.46 -10.67
CA MET A 489 -6.58 12.51 -10.76
C MET A 489 -7.13 13.93 -10.92
N GLU A 490 -6.42 14.96 -10.48
CA GLU A 490 -6.81 16.35 -10.73
C GLU A 490 -6.63 16.75 -12.20
N ILE A 491 -5.68 16.10 -12.88
CA ILE A 491 -5.44 16.26 -14.32
C ILE A 491 -6.34 15.31 -15.12
N ASP A 492 -6.38 14.02 -14.73
CA ASP A 492 -7.19 12.97 -15.37
C ASP A 492 -7.93 12.14 -14.31
N LYS A 493 -9.25 12.30 -14.25
CA LYS A 493 -10.15 11.59 -13.28
C LYS A 493 -10.08 10.06 -13.37
N LYS A 494 -9.49 9.51 -14.43
CA LYS A 494 -9.32 8.05 -14.63
C LYS A 494 -7.88 7.59 -14.39
N ALA A 495 -6.99 8.45 -13.88
CA ALA A 495 -5.57 8.17 -13.80
C ALA A 495 -5.27 6.80 -13.17
N LEU A 496 -5.90 6.44 -12.05
CA LEU A 496 -5.69 5.13 -11.42
C LEU A 496 -6.04 3.96 -12.34
N PHE A 497 -7.17 4.03 -13.04
CA PHE A 497 -7.58 2.97 -13.97
C PHE A 497 -6.72 2.95 -15.22
N ASN A 498 -6.29 4.12 -15.70
CA ASN A 498 -5.40 4.24 -16.86
C ASN A 498 -4.01 3.67 -16.55
N GLU A 499 -3.45 3.95 -15.37
CA GLU A 499 -2.21 3.37 -14.87
C GLU A 499 -2.27 1.83 -14.80
N ILE A 500 -3.37 1.28 -14.26
CA ILE A 500 -3.57 -0.17 -14.19
C ILE A 500 -3.69 -0.76 -15.61
N LYS A 501 -4.50 -0.16 -16.48
CA LYS A 501 -4.73 -0.64 -17.85
C LYS A 501 -3.48 -0.52 -18.73
N ALA A 502 -2.59 0.41 -18.46
CA ALA A 502 -1.34 0.60 -19.20
C ALA A 502 -0.34 -0.56 -19.01
N ILE A 503 -0.53 -1.40 -17.98
CA ILE A 503 0.30 -2.59 -17.77
C ILE A 503 0.12 -3.55 -18.95
N GLN A 504 1.20 -3.90 -19.64
CA GLN A 504 1.17 -4.82 -20.77
C GLN A 504 1.22 -6.26 -20.28
N LEU A 505 0.36 -7.14 -20.81
CA LEU A 505 0.37 -8.60 -20.55
C LEU A 505 0.70 -9.41 -21.80
N SER A 506 0.83 -8.74 -22.92
CA SER A 506 1.28 -9.34 -24.19
C SER A 506 2.80 -9.37 -24.28
#